data_820453603d407aa4c00783cf1202e5ef
#
_entry.id   820453603d407aa4c00783cf1202e5ef
#
_cell.length_a   1.000
_cell.length_b   1.000
_cell.length_c   1.000
_cell.angle_alpha   90.00
_cell.angle_beta   90.00
_cell.angle_gamma   90.00
#
_symmetry.space_group_name_H-M   'P 1'
#
loop_
_entity.id
_entity.type
_entity.pdbx_description
1 polymer ?
#
loop_
_entity_poly.entity_id
_entity_poly.type
_entity_poly.pdbx_seq_one_letter_code
_entity_poly.pdbx_strand_id
1 'polypeptide(L)'
;LLWHHAAHTVDLFAYQAGSPIVKANAVQGPIHPTLGIAMDMSIQLKAANGAICTLSLSFNNDGPLGTYFRYIGDSATYIARYDDLFNGKEEQIDVSKVAVSMNGIELQDREFFSAIKEGREPNSSVAQVLPCYKVLHELELQLNA
;
A
#
# COMPACT_ATOMS: atom_id res chain seq x y z
N LEU A 1 0.08 12.69 4.56
CA LEU A 1 0.69 11.40 4.21
C LEU A 1 -0.20 10.22 4.59
N LEU A 2 -0.59 10.09 5.88
CA LEU A 2 -1.25 8.91 6.42
C LEU A 2 -2.52 8.51 5.63
N TRP A 3 -3.52 9.37 5.62
CA TRP A 3 -4.84 9.07 5.03
C TRP A 3 -4.88 9.06 3.50
N HIS A 4 -3.92 9.67 2.85
CA HIS A 4 -3.89 9.76 1.40
C HIS A 4 -2.94 8.73 0.77
N HIS A 5 -1.68 8.64 1.21
CA HIS A 5 -0.67 7.77 0.60
C HIS A 5 -0.51 6.45 1.34
N ALA A 6 -0.39 6.48 2.67
CA ALA A 6 -0.21 5.26 3.43
C ALA A 6 -1.41 4.31 3.33
N ALA A 7 -2.63 4.85 3.17
CA ALA A 7 -3.83 4.06 3.03
C ALA A 7 -3.72 2.99 1.93
N HIS A 8 -3.20 3.36 0.76
CA HIS A 8 -3.02 2.43 -0.35
C HIS A 8 -2.08 1.26 0.01
N THR A 9 -0.96 1.55 0.68
CA THR A 9 0.01 0.51 1.02
C THR A 9 -0.42 -0.32 2.22
N VAL A 10 -1.11 0.26 3.19
CA VAL A 10 -1.66 -0.47 4.34
C VAL A 10 -2.71 -1.48 3.88
N ASP A 11 -3.60 -1.07 2.98
CA ASP A 11 -4.61 -1.96 2.39
C ASP A 11 -3.98 -3.04 1.51
N LEU A 12 -3.04 -2.65 0.63
CA LEU A 12 -2.28 -3.58 -0.22
C LEU A 12 -1.54 -4.63 0.61
N PHE A 13 -0.91 -4.25 1.72
CA PHE A 13 -0.22 -5.19 2.60
C PHE A 13 -1.19 -6.22 3.19
N ALA A 14 -2.34 -5.79 3.72
CA ALA A 14 -3.34 -6.71 4.27
C ALA A 14 -3.87 -7.67 3.18
N TYR A 15 -4.15 -7.14 1.99
CA TYR A 15 -4.59 -7.93 0.84
C TYR A 15 -3.56 -8.97 0.42
N GLN A 16 -2.30 -8.58 0.24
CA GLN A 16 -1.22 -9.48 -0.18
C GLN A 16 -0.83 -10.50 0.89
N ALA A 17 -0.87 -10.11 2.17
CA ALA A 17 -0.64 -11.03 3.28
C ALA A 17 -1.78 -12.06 3.44
N GLY A 18 -2.97 -11.78 2.88
CA GLY A 18 -4.17 -12.59 3.07
C GLY A 18 -4.55 -12.72 4.56
N SER A 19 -4.22 -11.72 5.38
CA SER A 19 -4.32 -11.79 6.84
C SER A 19 -4.49 -10.39 7.43
N PRO A 20 -5.34 -10.24 8.48
CA PRO A 20 -5.56 -8.94 9.09
C PRO A 20 -4.30 -8.39 9.77
N ILE A 21 -4.16 -7.07 9.77
CA ILE A 21 -3.11 -6.36 10.52
C ILE A 21 -3.48 -6.39 12.00
N VAL A 22 -2.56 -6.87 12.85
CA VAL A 22 -2.74 -7.01 14.30
C VAL A 22 -1.84 -6.10 15.11
N LYS A 23 -0.85 -5.48 14.47
CA LYS A 23 0.02 -4.49 15.12
C LYS A 23 0.48 -3.46 14.10
N ALA A 24 0.41 -2.20 14.49
CA ALA A 24 0.87 -1.07 13.70
C ALA A 24 1.59 -0.06 14.58
N ASN A 25 2.62 0.59 14.04
CA ASN A 25 3.35 1.67 14.68
C ASN A 25 3.81 2.66 13.63
N ALA A 26 3.76 3.96 13.95
CA ALA A 26 4.21 5.01 13.06
C ALA A 26 5.06 6.06 13.78
N VAL A 27 5.99 6.65 13.04
CA VAL A 27 6.71 7.86 13.41
C VAL A 27 6.66 8.83 12.23
N GLN A 28 6.65 10.12 12.52
CA GLN A 28 6.65 11.15 11.50
C GLN A 28 7.76 12.16 11.74
N GLY A 29 8.18 12.80 10.67
CA GLY A 29 9.13 13.92 10.72
C GLY A 29 8.49 15.18 11.29
N PRO A 30 9.25 16.31 11.32
CA PRO A 30 8.74 17.57 11.81
C PRO A 30 7.59 18.10 10.94
N ILE A 31 6.70 18.86 11.56
CA ILE A 31 5.62 19.55 10.85
C ILE A 31 6.21 20.65 9.99
N HIS A 32 5.88 20.63 8.70
CA HIS A 32 6.30 21.69 7.78
C HIS A 32 5.68 23.04 8.17
N PRO A 33 6.47 24.10 8.34
CA PRO A 33 6.01 25.34 8.96
C PRO A 33 4.91 26.08 8.18
N THR A 34 4.89 25.89 6.85
CA THR A 34 3.90 26.54 5.98
C THR A 34 2.71 25.64 5.67
N LEU A 35 2.95 24.34 5.51
CA LEU A 35 1.90 23.38 5.09
C LEU A 35 1.15 22.77 6.27
N GLY A 36 1.68 22.85 7.50
CA GLY A 36 1.04 22.31 8.69
C GLY A 36 0.94 20.79 8.75
N ILE A 37 1.72 20.08 7.93
CA ILE A 37 1.75 18.61 7.86
C ILE A 37 3.18 18.08 7.97
N ALA A 38 3.33 16.85 8.45
CA ALA A 38 4.60 16.13 8.35
C ALA A 38 4.83 15.71 6.91
N MET A 39 6.04 15.93 6.41
CA MET A 39 6.43 15.59 5.03
C MET A 39 7.03 14.20 4.92
N ASP A 40 7.43 13.61 6.05
CA ASP A 40 8.07 12.30 6.14
C ASP A 40 7.34 11.43 7.15
N MET A 41 7.22 10.14 6.87
CA MET A 41 6.59 9.17 7.76
C MET A 41 7.18 7.78 7.56
N SER A 42 7.35 7.03 8.63
CA SER A 42 7.68 5.62 8.60
C SER A 42 6.65 4.82 9.39
N ILE A 43 6.17 3.71 8.82
CA ILE A 43 5.15 2.85 9.40
C ILE A 43 5.67 1.42 9.41
N GLN A 44 5.42 0.72 10.51
CA GLN A 44 5.65 -0.71 10.64
C GLN A 44 4.32 -1.42 10.89
N LEU A 45 4.06 -2.48 10.13
CA LEU A 45 2.84 -3.29 10.24
C LEU A 45 3.20 -4.76 10.47
N LYS A 46 2.36 -5.47 11.21
CA LYS A 46 2.42 -6.92 11.37
C LYS A 46 1.05 -7.52 11.16
N ALA A 47 0.97 -8.52 10.27
CA ALA A 47 -0.22 -9.31 10.06
C ALA A 47 -0.31 -10.50 11.03
N ALA A 48 -1.51 -11.04 11.25
CA ALA A 48 -1.74 -12.15 12.17
C ALA A 48 -0.99 -13.43 11.79
N ASN A 49 -0.74 -13.66 10.51
CA ASN A 49 0.07 -14.79 10.02
C ASN A 49 1.58 -14.58 10.17
N GLY A 50 2.02 -13.46 10.75
CA GLY A 50 3.42 -13.15 11.01
C GLY A 50 4.12 -12.30 9.94
N ALA A 51 3.52 -12.05 8.80
CA ALA A 51 4.07 -11.15 7.79
C ALA A 51 4.28 -9.74 8.36
N ILE A 52 5.36 -9.07 7.95
CA ILE A 52 5.69 -7.70 8.37
C ILE A 52 5.87 -6.80 7.16
N CYS A 53 5.54 -5.52 7.34
CA CYS A 53 5.79 -4.48 6.35
C CYS A 53 6.50 -3.30 7.02
N THR A 54 7.50 -2.74 6.32
CA THR A 54 8.08 -1.46 6.66
C THR A 54 7.82 -0.52 5.48
N LEU A 55 7.12 0.57 5.75
CA LEU A 55 6.75 1.57 4.77
C LEU A 55 7.42 2.89 5.11
N SER A 56 8.13 3.47 4.16
CA SER A 56 8.67 4.82 4.26
C SER A 56 8.02 5.70 3.19
N LEU A 57 7.54 6.86 3.62
CA LEU A 57 6.88 7.85 2.78
C LEU A 57 7.56 9.20 2.96
N SER A 58 7.80 9.90 1.86
CA SER A 58 8.33 11.27 1.89
C SER A 58 7.72 12.11 0.78
N PHE A 59 7.33 13.35 1.12
CA PHE A 59 7.03 14.41 0.16
C PHE A 59 8.21 15.37 -0.05
N ASN A 60 9.33 15.14 0.63
CA ASN A 60 10.58 15.92 0.47
C ASN A 60 11.46 15.36 -0.65
N ASN A 61 10.97 14.45 -1.46
CA ASN A 61 11.75 13.83 -2.51
C ASN A 61 12.16 14.87 -3.57
N ASP A 62 13.43 14.91 -3.89
CA ASP A 62 14.00 15.66 -5.01
C ASP A 62 14.31 14.68 -6.14
N GLY A 63 13.52 14.74 -7.21
CA GLY A 63 13.63 13.84 -8.35
C GLY A 63 12.27 13.24 -8.77
N PRO A 64 12.27 12.28 -9.70
CA PRO A 64 11.04 11.65 -10.14
C PRO A 64 10.34 10.96 -8.98
N LEU A 65 9.03 11.14 -8.89
CA LEU A 65 8.21 10.38 -7.96
C LEU A 65 8.40 8.88 -8.24
N GLY A 66 8.57 8.10 -7.21
CA GLY A 66 8.84 6.68 -7.33
C GLY A 66 8.16 5.84 -6.26
N THR A 67 7.60 4.72 -6.69
CA THR A 67 7.14 3.69 -5.79
C THR A 67 8.03 2.47 -5.97
N TYR A 68 8.57 1.97 -4.87
CA TYR A 68 9.44 0.83 -4.83
C TYR A 68 8.93 -0.14 -3.76
N PHE A 69 8.57 -1.35 -4.19
CA PHE A 69 8.19 -2.43 -3.27
C PHE A 69 9.18 -3.57 -3.38
N ARG A 70 9.62 -4.08 -2.25
CA ARG A 70 10.41 -5.30 -2.17
C ARG A 70 9.67 -6.32 -1.33
N TYR A 71 9.33 -7.43 -1.94
CA TYR A 71 8.65 -8.57 -1.32
C TYR A 71 9.67 -9.65 -1.06
N ILE A 72 9.83 -10.05 0.20
CA ILE A 72 10.77 -11.09 0.62
C ILE A 72 9.96 -12.20 1.25
N GLY A 73 9.93 -13.34 0.60
CA GLY A 73 9.27 -14.56 1.08
C GLY A 73 10.24 -15.74 1.18
N ASP A 74 9.75 -16.83 1.74
CA ASP A 74 10.57 -18.05 1.94
C ASP A 74 11.02 -18.68 0.62
N SER A 75 10.23 -18.53 -0.43
CA SER A 75 10.49 -19.16 -1.73
C SER A 75 11.14 -18.24 -2.74
N ALA A 76 10.92 -16.93 -2.65
CA ALA A 76 11.40 -15.97 -3.62
C ALA A 76 11.41 -14.54 -3.10
N THR A 77 12.16 -13.68 -3.78
CA THR A 77 12.12 -12.22 -3.61
C THR A 77 11.69 -11.58 -4.93
N TYR A 78 10.80 -10.60 -4.83
CA TYR A 78 10.35 -9.80 -5.96
C TYR A 78 10.53 -8.32 -5.66
N ILE A 79 10.78 -7.54 -6.72
CA ILE A 79 10.93 -6.09 -6.66
C ILE A 79 9.99 -5.50 -7.70
N ALA A 80 9.04 -4.68 -7.24
CA ALA A 80 8.16 -3.93 -8.12
C ALA A 80 8.56 -2.46 -8.15
N ARG A 81 8.77 -1.93 -9.36
CA ARG A 81 9.06 -0.51 -9.64
C ARG A 81 8.07 -0.04 -10.69
N TYR A 82 7.02 0.67 -10.27
CA TYR A 82 5.90 0.99 -11.16
C TYR A 82 5.33 -0.26 -11.85
N ASP A 83 5.36 -0.31 -13.18
CA ASP A 83 4.85 -1.42 -13.99
C ASP A 83 5.89 -2.52 -14.24
N ASP A 84 7.13 -2.33 -13.77
CA ASP A 84 8.21 -3.30 -13.91
C ASP A 84 8.30 -4.23 -12.70
N LEU A 85 8.48 -5.51 -12.96
CA LEU A 85 8.71 -6.54 -11.95
C LEU A 85 10.09 -7.19 -12.16
N PHE A 86 10.81 -7.36 -11.07
CA PHE A 86 12.13 -8.02 -11.05
C PHE A 86 12.15 -9.16 -10.03
N ASN A 87 13.01 -10.13 -10.24
CA ASN A 87 13.34 -11.12 -9.22
C ASN A 87 14.34 -10.58 -8.19
N GLY A 88 14.71 -11.38 -7.19
CA GLY A 88 15.64 -10.99 -6.14
C GLY A 88 17.08 -10.72 -6.59
N LYS A 89 17.42 -11.08 -7.83
CA LYS A 89 18.72 -10.80 -8.49
C LYS A 89 18.66 -9.56 -9.39
N GLU A 90 17.53 -8.84 -9.36
CA GLU A 90 17.25 -7.67 -10.22
C GLU A 90 17.16 -8.01 -11.73
N GLU A 91 16.87 -9.26 -12.07
CA GLU A 91 16.55 -9.66 -13.42
C GLU A 91 15.07 -9.37 -13.70
N GLN A 92 14.78 -8.67 -14.79
CA GLN A 92 13.42 -8.28 -15.15
C GLN A 92 12.57 -9.50 -15.50
N ILE A 93 11.35 -9.53 -14.99
CA ILE A 93 10.35 -10.55 -15.28
C ILE A 93 9.42 -10.02 -16.36
N ASP A 94 9.20 -10.78 -17.41
CA ASP A 94 8.26 -10.42 -18.48
C ASP A 94 6.81 -10.44 -17.97
N VAL A 95 6.21 -9.27 -17.85
CA VAL A 95 4.81 -9.06 -17.48
C VAL A 95 3.93 -8.63 -18.66
N SER A 96 4.43 -8.72 -19.89
CA SER A 96 3.72 -8.26 -21.09
C SER A 96 2.37 -8.95 -21.33
N LYS A 97 2.19 -10.15 -20.76
CA LYS A 97 0.93 -10.92 -20.83
C LYS A 97 -0.01 -10.67 -19.66
N VAL A 98 0.41 -9.89 -18.68
CA VAL A 98 -0.44 -9.53 -17.54
C VAL A 98 -1.33 -8.36 -17.95
N ALA A 99 -2.64 -8.49 -17.71
CA ALA A 99 -3.57 -7.38 -17.94
C ALA A 99 -3.28 -6.29 -16.91
N VAL A 100 -2.56 -5.27 -17.32
CA VAL A 100 -2.34 -4.04 -16.56
C VAL A 100 -2.94 -2.87 -17.32
N SER A 101 -3.56 -1.96 -16.60
CA SER A 101 -3.94 -0.67 -17.14
C SER A 101 -3.09 0.41 -16.49
N MET A 102 -2.89 1.52 -17.17
CA MET A 102 -2.20 2.67 -16.58
C MET A 102 -2.79 2.97 -15.20
N ASN A 103 -1.97 2.89 -14.15
CA ASN A 103 -2.31 3.09 -12.73
C ASN A 103 -3.53 2.30 -12.19
N GLY A 104 -3.98 1.25 -12.87
CA GLY A 104 -5.06 0.37 -12.42
C GLY A 104 -6.48 0.92 -12.55
N ILE A 105 -6.69 2.15 -13.03
CA ILE A 105 -8.02 2.79 -13.09
C ILE A 105 -8.98 2.01 -13.98
N GLU A 106 -8.55 1.58 -15.15
CA GLU A 106 -9.42 0.78 -16.04
C GLU A 106 -9.87 -0.53 -15.40
N LEU A 107 -8.97 -1.23 -14.72
CA LEU A 107 -9.29 -2.49 -14.03
C LEU A 107 -10.26 -2.26 -12.87
N GLN A 108 -10.07 -1.19 -12.12
CA GLN A 108 -10.98 -0.76 -11.05
C GLN A 108 -12.39 -0.50 -11.58
N ASP A 109 -12.51 0.26 -12.66
CA ASP A 109 -13.81 0.60 -13.26
C ASP A 109 -14.49 -0.65 -13.83
N ARG A 110 -13.75 -1.52 -14.51
CA ARG A 110 -14.27 -2.80 -15.02
C ARG A 110 -14.80 -3.66 -13.89
N GLU A 111 -14.08 -3.78 -12.78
CA GLU A 111 -14.53 -4.54 -11.60
C GLU A 111 -15.81 -3.94 -11.03
N PHE A 112 -15.86 -2.62 -10.87
CA PHE A 112 -17.03 -1.94 -10.34
C PHE A 112 -18.29 -2.17 -11.20
N PHE A 113 -18.18 -1.99 -12.52
CA PHE A 113 -19.29 -2.21 -13.44
C PHE A 113 -19.72 -3.70 -13.52
N SER A 114 -18.76 -4.62 -13.47
CA SER A 114 -19.06 -6.05 -13.42
C SER A 114 -19.82 -6.42 -12.15
N ALA A 115 -19.41 -5.89 -11.01
CA ALA A 115 -20.06 -6.12 -9.73
C ALA A 115 -21.52 -5.63 -9.74
N ILE A 116 -21.78 -4.44 -10.30
CA ILE A 116 -23.15 -3.92 -10.47
C ILE A 116 -23.97 -4.84 -11.36
N LYS A 117 -23.44 -5.24 -12.52
CA LYS A 117 -24.14 -6.08 -13.49
C LYS A 117 -24.48 -7.46 -12.94
N GLU A 118 -23.59 -8.02 -12.13
CA GLU A 118 -23.70 -9.34 -11.53
C GLU A 118 -24.42 -9.33 -10.19
N GLY A 119 -24.74 -8.17 -9.63
CA GLY A 119 -25.40 -8.01 -8.33
C GLY A 119 -24.57 -8.51 -7.16
N ARG A 120 -23.24 -8.44 -7.25
CA ARG A 120 -22.30 -8.87 -6.21
C ARG A 120 -21.57 -7.70 -5.57
N GLU A 121 -20.95 -7.95 -4.42
CA GLU A 121 -20.02 -7.01 -3.80
C GLU A 121 -18.75 -6.84 -4.68
N PRO A 122 -18.31 -5.59 -4.96
CA PRO A 122 -17.07 -5.36 -5.67
C PRO A 122 -15.85 -5.67 -4.79
N ASN A 123 -14.72 -5.97 -5.40
CA ASN A 123 -13.44 -5.98 -4.71
C ASN A 123 -13.15 -4.58 -4.14
N SER A 124 -12.48 -4.53 -3.01
CA SER A 124 -12.20 -3.28 -2.29
C SER A 124 -13.48 -2.50 -1.91
N SER A 125 -14.56 -3.21 -1.59
CA SER A 125 -15.77 -2.59 -1.05
C SER A 125 -15.50 -1.88 0.29
N VAL A 126 -16.43 -1.04 0.71
CA VAL A 126 -16.34 -0.37 2.02
C VAL A 126 -16.14 -1.36 3.17
N ALA A 127 -16.84 -2.48 3.15
CA ALA A 127 -16.71 -3.52 4.18
C ALA A 127 -15.30 -4.15 4.19
N GLN A 128 -14.73 -4.38 3.01
CA GLN A 128 -13.40 -4.98 2.87
C GLN A 128 -12.27 -4.03 3.27
N VAL A 129 -12.38 -2.73 2.99
CA VAL A 129 -11.33 -1.74 3.30
C VAL A 129 -11.46 -1.14 4.70
N LEU A 130 -12.61 -1.27 5.37
CA LEU A 130 -12.83 -0.72 6.71
C LEU A 130 -11.78 -1.16 7.74
N PRO A 131 -11.28 -2.40 7.77
CA PRO A 131 -10.17 -2.78 8.66
C PRO A 131 -8.90 -1.95 8.45
N CYS A 132 -8.57 -1.61 7.19
CA CYS A 132 -7.44 -0.71 6.89
C CYS A 132 -7.65 0.67 7.51
N TYR A 133 -8.84 1.25 7.37
CA TYR A 133 -9.15 2.56 7.95
C TYR A 133 -9.08 2.57 9.48
N LYS A 134 -9.41 1.47 10.14
CA LYS A 134 -9.23 1.33 11.60
C LYS A 134 -7.76 1.37 11.98
N VAL A 135 -6.89 0.69 11.24
CA VAL A 135 -5.44 0.74 11.44
C VAL A 135 -4.90 2.16 11.24
N LEU A 136 -5.35 2.86 10.19
CA LEU A 136 -4.96 4.26 9.96
C LEU A 136 -5.37 5.17 11.12
N HIS A 137 -6.56 4.98 11.66
CA HIS A 137 -7.03 5.75 12.82
C HIS A 137 -6.17 5.47 14.08
N GLU A 138 -5.83 4.22 14.34
CA GLU A 138 -4.92 3.86 15.44
C GLU A 138 -3.54 4.52 15.27
N LEU A 139 -3.00 4.53 14.06
CA LEU A 139 -1.74 5.21 13.74
C LEU A 139 -1.85 6.72 13.95
N GLU A 140 -2.96 7.34 13.54
CA GLU A 140 -3.20 8.77 13.75
C GLU A 140 -3.23 9.13 15.24
N LEU A 141 -3.88 8.31 16.06
CA LEU A 141 -3.90 8.51 17.50
C LEU A 141 -2.49 8.42 18.12
N GLN A 142 -1.65 7.50 17.64
CA GLN A 142 -0.24 7.39 18.08
C GLN A 142 0.58 8.62 17.69
N LEU A 143 0.37 9.16 16.49
CA LEU A 143 1.13 10.32 15.99
C LEU A 143 0.74 11.64 16.66
N ASN A 144 -0.44 11.71 17.27
CA ASN A 144 -0.97 12.88 17.97
C ASN A 144 -0.83 12.79 19.49
N ALA A 145 -0.31 11.70 20.03
CA ALA A 145 -0.06 11.50 21.46
C ALA A 145 1.26 12.10 21.89
#